data_12d22c9499e3a17634551ee875259218
#
_entry.id   12d22c9499e3a17634551ee875259218
#
_cell.length_a   1.000
_cell.length_b   1.000
_cell.length_c   1.000
_cell.angle_alpha   90.00
_cell.angle_beta   90.00
_cell.angle_gamma   90.00
#
_symmetry.space_group_name_H-M   'P 1'
#
loop_
_entity.id
_entity.type
_entity.pdbx_description
1 polymer ?
#
loop_
_entity_poly.entity_id
_entity_poly.type
_entity_poly.pdbx_seq_one_letter_code
_entity_poly.pdbx_strand_id
1 'polypeptide(L)'
;TDEQVETLFEDLWDFTATSGGTERESSYFLGSVVSYENEDGEQEIIDGQQRITSLFLLLRAIYTKLVATPASERTAEANNFIGKIEPTIWRTNKLTGMVDFKNILLTSRVVNNEGNEILRSILETGKADEDAKDNYSKNYRHFQELFDKHSTENPLMVYQFIYALLNQAILLPI
;
A
#
# COMPACT_ATOMS: atom_id res chain seq x y z
N THR A 1 3.37 -7.33 13.65
CA THR A 1 4.64 -8.08 13.82
C THR A 1 5.22 -8.41 12.45
N ASP A 2 6.52 -8.65 12.37
CA ASP A 2 7.23 -8.99 11.14
C ASP A 2 6.59 -10.22 10.44
N GLU A 3 6.18 -11.22 11.21
CA GLU A 3 5.46 -12.40 10.75
C GLU A 3 4.11 -12.06 10.07
N GLN A 4 3.35 -11.10 10.58
CA GLN A 4 2.07 -10.70 9.98
C GLN A 4 2.28 -9.94 8.65
N VAL A 5 3.33 -9.15 8.56
CA VAL A 5 3.72 -8.43 7.34
C VAL A 5 4.14 -9.41 6.26
N GLU A 6 5.00 -10.36 6.63
CA GLU A 6 5.47 -11.41 5.74
C GLU A 6 4.32 -12.30 5.25
N THR A 7 3.46 -12.76 6.16
CA THR A 7 2.28 -13.55 5.81
C THR A 7 1.37 -12.81 4.82
N LEU A 8 1.06 -11.53 5.08
CA LEU A 8 0.23 -10.74 4.18
C LEU A 8 0.83 -10.65 2.77
N PHE A 9 2.13 -10.38 2.69
CA PHE A 9 2.82 -10.25 1.41
C PHE A 9 2.88 -11.59 0.66
N GLU A 10 3.33 -12.64 1.32
CA GLU A 10 3.51 -13.97 0.72
C GLU A 10 2.16 -14.55 0.26
N ASP A 11 1.11 -14.42 1.07
CA ASP A 11 -0.22 -14.87 0.68
C ASP A 11 -0.74 -14.17 -0.58
N LEU A 12 -0.53 -12.85 -0.69
CA LEU A 12 -0.91 -12.08 -1.88
C LEU A 12 -0.04 -12.46 -3.09
N TRP A 13 1.24 -12.71 -2.88
CA TRP A 13 2.15 -13.13 -3.94
C TRP A 13 1.79 -14.52 -4.46
N ASP A 14 1.55 -15.48 -3.55
CA ASP A 14 1.13 -16.83 -3.88
C ASP A 14 -0.23 -16.86 -4.56
N PHE A 15 -1.17 -16.03 -4.10
CA PHE A 15 -2.46 -15.84 -4.78
C PHE A 15 -2.25 -15.36 -6.22
N THR A 16 -1.38 -14.38 -6.44
CA THR A 16 -1.07 -13.88 -7.78
C THR A 16 -0.49 -14.98 -8.66
N ALA A 17 0.42 -15.78 -8.14
CA ALA A 17 1.08 -16.86 -8.87
C ALA A 17 0.13 -17.99 -9.27
N THR A 18 -0.89 -18.28 -8.44
CA THR A 18 -1.78 -19.45 -8.61
C THR A 18 -3.15 -19.11 -9.17
N SER A 19 -3.75 -18.01 -8.72
CA SER A 19 -5.17 -17.71 -8.95
C SER A 19 -5.44 -16.27 -9.40
N GLY A 20 -4.48 -15.37 -9.20
CA GLY A 20 -4.61 -13.95 -9.51
C GLY A 20 -4.10 -13.57 -10.89
N GLY A 21 -4.05 -12.26 -11.14
CA GLY A 21 -3.56 -11.67 -12.37
C GLY A 21 -4.65 -11.19 -13.32
N THR A 22 -4.24 -10.52 -14.40
CA THR A 22 -5.12 -9.76 -15.28
C THR A 22 -6.11 -10.61 -16.08
N GLU A 23 -5.82 -11.88 -16.31
CA GLU A 23 -6.62 -12.80 -17.14
C GLU A 23 -7.52 -13.71 -16.31
N ARG A 24 -7.59 -13.51 -14.99
CA ARG A 24 -8.34 -14.40 -14.09
C ARG A 24 -9.39 -13.62 -13.30
N GLU A 25 -10.62 -14.15 -13.30
CA GLU A 25 -11.73 -13.67 -12.48
C GLU A 25 -11.68 -14.34 -11.09
N SER A 26 -10.71 -13.99 -10.28
CA SER A 26 -10.57 -14.49 -8.93
C SER A 26 -10.31 -13.33 -7.96
N SER A 27 -10.64 -13.53 -6.70
CA SER A 27 -10.42 -12.54 -5.66
C SER A 27 -9.82 -13.17 -4.42
N TYR A 28 -9.03 -12.39 -3.70
CA TYR A 28 -8.43 -12.76 -2.42
C TYR A 28 -9.08 -11.96 -1.30
N PHE A 29 -9.68 -12.64 -0.34
CA PHE A 29 -10.33 -11.99 0.78
C PHE A 29 -9.32 -11.65 1.87
N LEU A 30 -9.05 -10.37 2.05
CA LEU A 30 -8.15 -9.86 3.08
C LEU A 30 -8.77 -9.82 4.48
N GLY A 31 -10.07 -9.84 4.57
CA GLY A 31 -10.83 -9.76 5.81
C GLY A 31 -11.86 -8.64 5.82
N SER A 32 -12.57 -8.52 6.95
CA SER A 32 -13.52 -7.44 7.17
C SER A 32 -12.89 -6.21 7.81
N VAL A 33 -13.49 -5.06 7.55
CA VAL A 33 -13.18 -3.78 8.19
C VAL A 33 -14.49 -3.22 8.73
N VAL A 34 -14.53 -2.93 10.01
CA VAL A 34 -15.69 -2.25 10.62
C VAL A 34 -15.43 -0.76 10.63
N SER A 35 -16.30 -0.01 9.98
CA SER A 35 -16.22 1.44 9.90
C SER A 35 -17.58 2.11 9.99
N TYR A 36 -17.59 3.38 10.32
CA TYR A 36 -18.78 4.23 10.25
C TYR A 36 -18.39 5.60 9.68
N GLU A 37 -19.35 6.28 9.07
CA GLU A 37 -19.17 7.65 8.63
C GLU A 37 -19.42 8.61 9.80
N ASN A 38 -18.44 9.45 10.11
CA ASN A 38 -18.57 10.45 11.15
C ASN A 38 -19.29 11.72 10.66
N GLU A 39 -19.48 12.70 11.55
CA GLU A 39 -20.20 13.96 11.25
C GLU A 39 -19.50 14.79 10.18
N ASP A 40 -18.21 14.60 9.97
CA ASP A 40 -17.40 15.29 8.95
C ASP A 40 -17.41 14.57 7.59
N GLY A 41 -18.13 13.44 7.47
CA GLY A 41 -18.18 12.61 6.25
C GLY A 41 -16.94 11.77 6.02
N GLU A 42 -16.14 11.55 7.05
CA GLU A 42 -14.96 10.68 7.00
C GLU A 42 -15.30 9.28 7.48
N GLN A 43 -14.66 8.26 6.88
CA GLN A 43 -14.78 6.88 7.34
C GLN A 43 -13.86 6.65 8.54
N GLU A 44 -14.46 6.41 9.70
CA GLU A 44 -13.74 6.07 10.93
C GLU A 44 -13.70 4.56 11.10
N ILE A 45 -12.49 3.99 11.21
CA ILE A 45 -12.27 2.54 11.28
C ILE A 45 -12.24 2.11 12.74
N ILE A 46 -13.17 1.23 13.11
CA ILE A 46 -13.27 0.65 14.46
C ILE A 46 -12.41 -0.62 14.55
N ASP A 47 -12.49 -1.48 13.53
CA ASP A 47 -11.73 -2.73 13.44
C ASP A 47 -11.08 -2.87 12.07
N GLY A 48 -9.89 -3.51 12.03
CA GLY A 48 -9.09 -3.66 10.81
C GLY A 48 -8.08 -2.54 10.57
N GLN A 49 -7.86 -1.64 11.53
CA GLN A 49 -6.91 -0.52 11.43
C GLN A 49 -5.51 -0.97 11.06
N GLN A 50 -5.00 -2.03 11.70
CA GLN A 50 -3.65 -2.54 11.42
C GLN A 50 -3.53 -3.09 10.00
N ARG A 51 -4.59 -3.74 9.49
CA ARG A 51 -4.63 -4.28 8.13
C ARG A 51 -4.59 -3.17 7.09
N ILE A 52 -5.41 -2.15 7.27
CA ILE A 52 -5.40 -0.98 6.38
C ILE A 52 -4.06 -0.27 6.41
N THR A 53 -3.50 -0.04 7.59
CA THR A 53 -2.17 0.57 7.74
C THR A 53 -1.10 -0.25 7.02
N SER A 54 -1.10 -1.57 7.16
CA SER A 54 -0.16 -2.46 6.47
C SER A 54 -0.31 -2.37 4.95
N LEU A 55 -1.54 -2.31 4.45
CA LEU A 55 -1.79 -2.14 3.00
C LEU A 55 -1.28 -0.79 2.48
N PHE A 56 -1.46 0.28 3.23
CA PHE A 56 -0.92 1.60 2.86
C PHE A 56 0.61 1.59 2.83
N LEU A 57 1.26 0.96 3.81
CA LEU A 57 2.72 0.81 3.83
C LEU A 57 3.22 -0.04 2.65
N LEU A 58 2.53 -1.13 2.32
CA LEU A 58 2.85 -1.95 1.15
C LEU A 58 2.71 -1.16 -0.15
N LEU A 59 1.59 -0.47 -0.35
CA LEU A 59 1.38 0.38 -1.53
C LEU A 59 2.45 1.48 -1.63
N ARG A 60 2.83 2.07 -0.48
CA ARG A 60 3.89 3.09 -0.46
C ARG A 60 5.26 2.51 -0.81
N ALA A 61 5.58 1.30 -0.36
CA ALA A 61 6.81 0.60 -0.72
C ALA A 61 6.88 0.31 -2.22
N ILE A 62 5.79 -0.19 -2.80
CA ILE A 62 5.67 -0.43 -4.25
C ILE A 62 5.84 0.87 -5.02
N TYR A 63 5.13 1.93 -4.62
CA TYR A 63 5.24 3.25 -5.25
C TYR A 63 6.67 3.78 -5.24
N THR A 64 7.36 3.68 -4.11
CA THR A 64 8.77 4.10 -3.98
C THR A 64 9.66 3.37 -4.99
N LYS A 65 9.44 2.07 -5.16
CA LYS A 65 10.19 1.27 -6.13
C LYS A 65 9.91 1.69 -7.58
N LEU A 66 8.64 1.91 -7.92
CA LEU A 66 8.25 2.32 -9.28
C LEU A 66 8.79 3.69 -9.66
N VAL A 67 8.74 4.67 -8.74
CA VAL A 67 9.23 6.03 -9.01
C VAL A 67 10.75 6.17 -8.92
N ALA A 68 11.46 5.19 -8.39
CA ALA A 68 12.92 5.16 -8.39
C ALA A 68 13.49 5.13 -9.81
N THR A 69 12.78 4.56 -10.77
CA THR A 69 13.12 4.64 -12.19
C THR A 69 12.75 6.03 -12.72
N PRO A 70 13.67 6.75 -13.39
CA PRO A 70 13.39 8.05 -14.01
C PRO A 70 12.18 7.99 -14.94
N ALA A 71 11.37 9.04 -14.98
CA ALA A 71 10.12 9.07 -15.75
C ALA A 71 10.32 8.75 -17.25
N SER A 72 11.47 9.15 -17.82
CA SER A 72 11.82 8.87 -19.21
C SER A 72 12.15 7.40 -19.51
N GLU A 73 12.42 6.61 -18.48
CA GLU A 73 12.83 5.20 -18.59
C GLU A 73 11.73 4.22 -18.11
N ARG A 74 10.62 4.76 -17.59
CA ARG A 74 9.50 3.93 -17.09
C ARG A 74 8.74 3.29 -18.23
N THR A 75 8.33 2.04 -18.00
CA THR A 75 7.40 1.35 -18.90
C THR A 75 5.98 1.93 -18.80
N ALA A 76 5.14 1.62 -19.77
CA ALA A 76 3.73 2.04 -19.75
C ALA A 76 2.99 1.45 -18.54
N GLU A 77 3.30 0.20 -18.18
CA GLU A 77 2.74 -0.48 -17.01
C GLU A 77 3.13 0.23 -15.71
N ALA A 78 4.42 0.60 -15.54
CA ALA A 78 4.88 1.33 -14.37
C ALA A 78 4.13 2.66 -14.22
N ASN A 79 4.02 3.45 -15.28
CA ASN A 79 3.29 4.71 -15.26
C ASN A 79 1.79 4.52 -14.96
N ASN A 80 1.17 3.48 -15.52
CA ASN A 80 -0.23 3.14 -15.25
C ASN A 80 -0.45 2.85 -13.76
N PHE A 81 0.41 2.03 -13.14
CA PHE A 81 0.26 1.69 -11.73
C PHE A 81 0.63 2.81 -10.78
N ILE A 82 1.62 3.63 -11.12
CA ILE A 82 1.90 4.89 -10.40
C ILE A 82 0.63 5.73 -10.32
N GLY A 83 -0.03 5.97 -11.47
CA GLY A 83 -1.25 6.77 -11.55
C GLY A 83 -2.45 6.16 -10.81
N LYS A 84 -2.47 4.83 -10.61
CA LYS A 84 -3.52 4.15 -9.83
C LYS A 84 -3.24 4.12 -8.33
N ILE A 85 -1.98 4.06 -7.92
CA ILE A 85 -1.58 4.07 -6.51
C ILE A 85 -1.73 5.47 -5.91
N GLU A 86 -1.35 6.50 -6.64
CA GLU A 86 -1.38 7.89 -6.17
C GLU A 86 -2.71 8.29 -5.53
N PRO A 87 -3.89 8.14 -6.18
CA PRO A 87 -5.18 8.52 -5.59
C PRO A 87 -5.64 7.62 -4.45
N THR A 88 -4.97 6.49 -4.22
CA THR A 88 -5.23 5.61 -3.09
C THR A 88 -4.55 6.10 -1.81
N ILE A 89 -3.37 6.72 -1.92
CA ILE A 89 -2.59 7.17 -0.75
C ILE A 89 -2.80 8.65 -0.48
N TRP A 90 -2.86 9.49 -1.52
CA TRP A 90 -2.90 10.95 -1.40
C TRP A 90 -4.10 11.57 -2.08
N ARG A 91 -4.45 12.77 -1.66
CA ARG A 91 -5.40 13.59 -2.43
C ARG A 91 -4.79 13.98 -3.77
N THR A 92 -5.62 13.85 -4.79
CA THR A 92 -5.30 14.28 -6.15
C THR A 92 -6.31 15.32 -6.61
N ASN A 93 -5.84 16.29 -7.37
CA ASN A 93 -6.73 17.24 -8.03
C ASN A 93 -7.49 16.51 -9.16
N LYS A 94 -8.82 16.52 -9.11
CA LYS A 94 -9.68 15.78 -10.04
C LYS A 94 -9.60 16.27 -11.48
N LEU A 95 -9.18 17.53 -11.70
CA LEU A 95 -9.10 18.11 -13.04
C LEU A 95 -7.71 17.94 -13.65
N THR A 96 -6.66 18.12 -12.85
CA THR A 96 -5.28 18.12 -13.34
C THR A 96 -4.53 16.80 -13.11
N GLY A 97 -5.07 15.95 -12.21
CA GLY A 97 -4.38 14.73 -11.75
C GLY A 97 -3.18 15.02 -10.84
N MET A 98 -2.91 16.26 -10.50
CA MET A 98 -1.78 16.61 -9.61
C MET A 98 -1.98 16.05 -8.22
N VAL A 99 -0.91 15.43 -7.70
CA VAL A 99 -0.89 14.79 -6.38
C VAL A 99 -0.45 15.78 -5.32
N ASP A 100 -1.21 15.85 -4.23
CA ASP A 100 -0.80 16.54 -3.01
C ASP A 100 -0.22 15.55 -2.01
N PHE A 101 1.09 15.34 -2.07
CA PHE A 101 1.82 14.39 -1.21
C PHE A 101 1.77 14.71 0.28
N LYS A 102 1.38 15.92 0.66
CA LYS A 102 1.19 16.31 2.07
C LYS A 102 -0.20 15.99 2.59
N ASN A 103 -1.13 15.65 1.69
CA ASN A 103 -2.52 15.39 2.03
C ASN A 103 -2.82 13.89 1.88
N ILE A 104 -2.49 13.15 2.94
CA ILE A 104 -2.65 11.70 3.00
C ILE A 104 -4.11 11.37 3.32
N LEU A 105 -4.66 10.35 2.63
CA LEU A 105 -6.05 9.90 2.82
C LEU A 105 -6.23 9.10 4.11
N LEU A 106 -5.19 8.37 4.55
CA LEU A 106 -5.20 7.66 5.83
C LEU A 106 -4.70 8.58 6.94
N THR A 107 -5.59 8.94 7.85
CA THR A 107 -5.25 9.69 9.06
C THR A 107 -5.58 8.87 10.30
N SER A 108 -4.80 9.02 11.38
CA SER A 108 -5.08 8.38 12.65
C SER A 108 -5.34 9.46 13.72
N ARG A 109 -6.46 9.31 14.42
CA ARG A 109 -6.82 10.18 15.55
C ARG A 109 -6.40 9.61 16.91
N VAL A 110 -5.63 8.51 16.93
CA VAL A 110 -5.21 7.87 18.18
C VAL A 110 -4.21 8.75 18.93
N VAL A 111 -4.35 8.75 20.25
CA VAL A 111 -3.70 9.64 21.23
C VAL A 111 -2.15 9.57 21.26
N ASN A 112 -1.52 8.68 20.52
CA ASN A 112 -0.07 8.62 20.40
C ASN A 112 0.41 9.42 19.17
N ASN A 113 0.66 10.70 19.37
CA ASN A 113 1.08 11.62 18.33
C ASN A 113 2.37 11.18 17.61
N GLU A 114 3.32 10.59 18.33
CA GLU A 114 4.62 10.18 17.77
C GLU A 114 4.47 9.07 16.70
N GLY A 115 3.68 8.03 16.98
CA GLY A 115 3.43 6.96 16.00
C GLY A 115 2.72 7.47 14.75
N ASN A 116 1.78 8.40 14.90
CA ASN A 116 1.06 9.02 13.79
C ASN A 116 1.98 9.88 12.92
N GLU A 117 2.91 10.62 13.53
CA GLU A 117 3.89 11.41 12.80
C GLU A 117 4.85 10.53 11.99
N ILE A 118 5.28 9.39 12.54
CA ILE A 118 6.14 8.42 11.83
C ILE A 118 5.40 7.85 10.62
N LEU A 119 4.19 7.32 10.81
CA LEU A 119 3.38 6.78 9.71
C LEU A 119 3.16 7.84 8.62
N ARG A 120 2.78 9.05 9.03
CA ARG A 120 2.58 10.17 8.12
C ARG A 120 3.84 10.50 7.34
N SER A 121 4.97 10.60 8.00
CA SER A 121 6.27 10.88 7.37
C SER A 121 6.65 9.82 6.32
N ILE A 122 6.43 8.53 6.64
CA ILE A 122 6.68 7.44 5.68
C ILE A 122 5.77 7.58 4.46
N LEU A 123 4.47 7.82 4.67
CA LEU A 123 3.51 7.95 3.58
C LEU A 123 3.78 9.19 2.72
N GLU A 124 4.17 10.31 3.32
CA GLU A 124 4.56 11.52 2.58
C GLU A 124 5.84 11.34 1.78
N THR A 125 6.89 10.85 2.41
CA THR A 125 8.26 10.91 1.87
C THR A 125 8.75 9.59 1.25
N GLY A 126 8.19 8.46 1.64
CA GLY A 126 8.68 7.13 1.28
C GLY A 126 10.00 6.75 1.96
N LYS A 127 10.34 7.42 3.04
CA LYS A 127 11.56 7.17 3.80
C LYS A 127 11.23 6.73 5.21
N ALA A 128 11.92 5.71 5.68
CA ALA A 128 11.94 5.30 7.08
C ALA A 128 13.38 5.34 7.57
N ASP A 129 13.57 5.71 8.84
CA ASP A 129 14.88 5.66 9.46
C ASP A 129 15.34 4.19 9.58
N GLU A 130 16.57 3.91 9.14
CA GLU A 130 17.16 2.57 9.14
C GLU A 130 17.30 1.99 10.55
N ASP A 131 17.56 2.85 11.52
CA ASP A 131 17.73 2.48 12.94
C ASP A 131 16.43 2.53 13.76
N ALA A 132 15.33 2.99 13.16
CA ALA A 132 14.04 3.09 13.84
C ALA A 132 13.51 1.73 14.27
N LYS A 133 13.05 1.66 15.52
CA LYS A 133 12.54 0.43 16.15
C LYS A 133 11.02 0.36 16.23
N ASP A 134 10.33 1.41 15.79
CA ASP A 134 8.87 1.42 15.74
C ASP A 134 8.34 0.45 14.68
N ASN A 135 7.10 0.03 14.85
CA ASN A 135 6.48 -0.97 13.99
C ASN A 135 6.22 -0.47 12.57
N TYR A 136 5.93 0.83 12.37
CA TYR A 136 5.66 1.37 11.04
C TYR A 136 6.91 1.37 10.17
N SER A 137 8.02 1.86 10.72
CA SER A 137 9.32 1.88 10.03
C SER A 137 9.82 0.46 9.72
N LYS A 138 9.72 -0.46 10.68
CA LYS A 138 10.08 -1.88 10.46
C LYS A 138 9.23 -2.53 9.38
N ASN A 139 7.91 -2.40 9.47
CA ASN A 139 6.99 -3.00 8.51
C ASN A 139 7.21 -2.44 7.10
N TYR A 140 7.43 -1.12 7.00
CA TYR A 140 7.71 -0.49 5.72
C TYR A 140 8.99 -1.02 5.08
N ARG A 141 10.10 -1.07 5.83
CA ARG A 141 11.36 -1.64 5.32
C ARG A 141 11.21 -3.11 4.95
N HIS A 142 10.50 -3.88 5.74
CA HIS A 142 10.27 -5.30 5.46
C HIS A 142 9.46 -5.49 4.17
N PHE A 143 8.44 -4.68 3.92
CA PHE A 143 7.74 -4.69 2.64
C PHE A 143 8.64 -4.31 1.46
N GLN A 144 9.55 -3.34 1.63
CA GLN A 144 10.53 -2.99 0.59
C GLN A 144 11.45 -4.18 0.28
N GLU A 145 11.97 -4.85 1.30
CA GLU A 145 12.84 -6.03 1.16
C GLU A 145 12.11 -7.19 0.47
N LEU A 146 10.90 -7.51 0.89
CA LEU A 146 10.08 -8.56 0.29
C LEU A 146 9.78 -8.25 -1.19
N PHE A 147 9.35 -7.03 -1.48
CA PHE A 147 9.04 -6.63 -2.85
C PHE A 147 10.28 -6.63 -3.74
N ASP A 148 11.42 -6.17 -3.25
CA ASP A 148 12.70 -6.20 -3.97
C ASP A 148 13.14 -7.63 -4.25
N LYS A 149 13.08 -8.51 -3.27
CA LYS A 149 13.42 -9.93 -3.40
C LYS A 149 12.56 -10.61 -4.47
N HIS A 150 11.25 -10.55 -4.32
CA HIS A 150 10.31 -11.20 -5.23
C HIS A 150 10.34 -10.60 -6.64
N SER A 151 10.52 -9.28 -6.77
CA SER A 151 10.68 -8.62 -8.07
C SER A 151 11.94 -9.04 -8.80
N THR A 152 13.00 -9.32 -8.09
CA THR A 152 14.28 -9.80 -8.66
C THR A 152 14.17 -11.27 -9.08
N GLU A 153 13.55 -12.10 -8.25
CA GLU A 153 13.38 -13.53 -8.52
C GLU A 153 12.36 -13.80 -9.64
N ASN A 154 11.29 -13.01 -9.71
CA ASN A 154 10.17 -13.20 -10.63
C ASN A 154 9.72 -11.88 -11.27
N PRO A 155 10.55 -11.24 -12.11
CA PRO A 155 10.25 -9.90 -12.65
C PRO A 155 8.98 -9.87 -13.51
N LEU A 156 8.59 -10.96 -14.14
CA LEU A 156 7.37 -11.05 -14.96
C LEU A 156 6.07 -11.02 -14.14
N MET A 157 6.14 -11.28 -12.84
CA MET A 157 4.97 -11.25 -11.95
C MET A 157 4.71 -9.89 -11.31
N VAL A 158 5.65 -8.96 -11.37
CA VAL A 158 5.58 -7.68 -10.63
C VAL A 158 4.28 -6.93 -10.91
N TYR A 159 3.94 -6.69 -12.17
CA TYR A 159 2.75 -5.95 -12.53
C TYR A 159 1.46 -6.73 -12.30
N GLN A 160 1.49 -8.04 -12.43
CA GLN A 160 0.36 -8.90 -12.07
C GLN A 160 0.09 -8.86 -10.56
N PHE A 161 1.14 -8.84 -9.73
CA PHE A 161 1.01 -8.69 -8.29
C PHE A 161 0.39 -7.33 -7.92
N ILE A 162 0.87 -6.24 -8.50
CA ILE A 162 0.30 -4.91 -8.26
C ILE A 162 -1.17 -4.86 -8.71
N TYR A 163 -1.49 -5.45 -9.86
CA TYR A 163 -2.87 -5.56 -10.34
C TYR A 163 -3.74 -6.35 -9.36
N ALA A 164 -3.29 -7.50 -8.89
CA ALA A 164 -4.02 -8.33 -7.93
C ALA A 164 -4.26 -7.57 -6.62
N LEU A 165 -3.25 -6.88 -6.10
CA LEU A 165 -3.37 -6.06 -4.89
C LEU A 165 -4.42 -4.95 -5.04
N LEU A 166 -4.44 -4.24 -6.17
CA LEU A 166 -5.35 -3.11 -6.40
C LEU A 166 -6.77 -3.51 -6.80
N ASN A 167 -6.96 -4.67 -7.45
CA ASN A 167 -8.24 -5.03 -8.07
C ASN A 167 -8.84 -6.35 -7.58
N GLN A 168 -8.05 -7.26 -7.02
CA GLN A 168 -8.50 -8.60 -6.64
C GLN A 168 -8.40 -8.87 -5.14
N ALA A 169 -7.62 -8.09 -4.41
CA ALA A 169 -7.57 -8.13 -2.95
C ALA A 169 -8.77 -7.34 -2.37
N ILE A 170 -9.63 -8.03 -1.62
CA ILE A 170 -10.90 -7.48 -1.17
C ILE A 170 -10.91 -7.32 0.35
N LEU A 171 -11.20 -6.09 0.79
CA LEU A 171 -11.64 -5.79 2.14
C LEU A 171 -13.17 -5.67 2.15
N LEU A 172 -13.83 -6.36 3.06
CA LEU A 172 -15.28 -6.29 3.21
C LEU A 172 -15.65 -5.26 4.28
N PRO A 173 -16.24 -4.11 3.90
CA PRO A 173 -16.74 -3.16 4.88
C PRO A 173 -18.01 -3.72 5.54
N ILE A 174 -18.10 -3.56 6.86
CA ILE A 174 -19.25 -3.95 7.68
C ILE A 174 -19.72 -2.72 8.47
#